data_5451a93e80f64d5401478cfa7583e0be
#
_entry.id   5451a93e80f64d5401478cfa7583e0be
#
_cell.length_a   1.000
_cell.length_b   1.000
_cell.length_c   1.000
_cell.angle_alpha   90.00
_cell.angle_beta   90.00
_cell.angle_gamma   90.00
#
_symmetry.space_group_name_H-M   'P 1'
#
loop_
_entity.id
_entity.type
_entity.pdbx_description
1 polymer ?
#
loop_
_entity_poly.entity_id
_entity_poly.type
_entity_poly.pdbx_seq_one_letter_code
_entity_poly.pdbx_strand_id
1 'polypeptide(L)'
;MSRRPRKRHVQLTLDQARKPDGRHGGWRPHAGRKPKAGSISHATRPAEPARFPQHVTLRIAEGAPSLAREGLMKIVRAAIRDSQRGAPQATQGRRAHRAAAADHNVTRELTRRGVSADHGETSELASRGGFRVVEFNVLGNHLHLIVEAASKDALASGVAGLEIRVARRVNAALGRRGKLFPQRYHARALRTPREVRNALRYVLLNRKHHTAAQRFGRFWIDACSSAPWFTGWAQPIRGDEPWKRELLALPPPTAPPETWLLATGWKRHGLLRFDERPG
;
A
#
# COMPACT_ATOMS: atom_id res chain seq x y z
N MET A 1 -50.34 -41.75 -41.82
CA MET A 1 -49.48 -41.29 -40.66
C MET A 1 -48.47 -40.31 -41.19
N SER A 2 -48.70 -39.02 -40.98
CA SER A 2 -47.82 -37.93 -41.43
C SER A 2 -46.70 -37.70 -40.42
N ARG A 3 -45.39 -37.83 -40.82
CA ARG A 3 -44.23 -37.57 -40.01
C ARG A 3 -44.06 -36.06 -39.91
N ARG A 4 -44.14 -35.51 -38.68
CA ARG A 4 -43.79 -34.10 -38.40
C ARG A 4 -42.28 -33.84 -38.71
N PRO A 5 -41.94 -32.74 -39.40
CA PRO A 5 -40.56 -32.41 -39.72
C PRO A 5 -39.77 -32.12 -38.44
N ARG A 6 -38.57 -32.71 -38.32
CA ARG A 6 -37.60 -32.41 -37.23
C ARG A 6 -37.14 -30.97 -37.38
N LYS A 7 -37.39 -30.14 -36.37
CA LYS A 7 -36.80 -28.80 -36.27
C LYS A 7 -35.27 -28.92 -36.21
N ARG A 8 -34.56 -28.36 -37.19
CA ARG A 8 -33.09 -28.22 -37.16
C ARG A 8 -32.73 -27.27 -36.04
N HIS A 9 -31.90 -27.71 -35.13
CA HIS A 9 -31.24 -26.82 -34.15
C HIS A 9 -30.27 -25.92 -34.89
N VAL A 10 -30.54 -24.62 -34.93
CA VAL A 10 -29.63 -23.60 -35.41
C VAL A 10 -28.80 -23.17 -34.21
N GLN A 11 -27.48 -23.36 -34.28
CA GLN A 11 -26.56 -22.87 -33.25
C GLN A 11 -26.43 -21.35 -33.40
N LEU A 12 -26.96 -20.62 -32.45
CA LEU A 12 -26.89 -19.17 -32.41
C LEU A 12 -25.49 -18.76 -31.91
N THR A 13 -24.93 -17.71 -32.50
CA THR A 13 -23.71 -17.04 -31.93
C THR A 13 -24.04 -16.37 -30.60
N LEU A 14 -23.05 -16.15 -29.76
CA LEU A 14 -23.22 -15.52 -28.42
C LEU A 14 -23.98 -14.19 -28.50
N ASP A 15 -23.79 -13.42 -29.57
CA ASP A 15 -24.49 -12.14 -29.78
C ASP A 15 -25.94 -12.32 -30.19
N GLN A 16 -26.27 -13.39 -30.98
CA GLN A 16 -27.63 -13.73 -31.36
C GLN A 16 -28.42 -14.36 -30.21
N ALA A 17 -27.74 -14.96 -29.24
CA ALA A 17 -28.36 -15.52 -28.03
C ALA A 17 -28.71 -14.45 -26.98
N ARG A 18 -28.26 -13.22 -27.13
CA ARG A 18 -28.63 -12.09 -26.25
C ARG A 18 -30.05 -11.65 -26.54
N LYS A 19 -30.98 -12.05 -25.71
CA LYS A 19 -32.35 -11.52 -25.76
C LYS A 19 -32.37 -10.06 -25.32
N PRO A 20 -32.96 -9.15 -26.10
CA PRO A 20 -33.02 -7.74 -25.77
C PRO A 20 -33.93 -7.39 -24.57
N ASP A 21 -34.77 -8.32 -24.13
CA ASP A 21 -35.79 -8.13 -23.11
C ASP A 21 -35.33 -8.25 -21.66
N GLY A 22 -34.01 -8.47 -21.42
CA GLY A 22 -33.42 -8.48 -20.10
C GLY A 22 -33.92 -9.52 -19.09
N ARG A 23 -34.76 -10.48 -19.54
CA ARG A 23 -35.42 -11.47 -18.66
C ARG A 23 -34.50 -12.58 -18.17
N HIS A 24 -33.34 -12.81 -18.82
CA HIS A 24 -32.39 -13.86 -18.42
C HIS A 24 -30.95 -13.31 -18.43
N GLY A 25 -30.42 -12.94 -17.27
CA GLY A 25 -28.99 -12.76 -17.06
C GLY A 25 -28.30 -11.51 -17.64
N GLY A 26 -29.06 -10.53 -18.19
CA GLY A 26 -28.50 -9.27 -18.67
C GLY A 26 -28.00 -8.36 -17.54
N TRP A 27 -27.16 -7.38 -17.89
CA TRP A 27 -26.70 -6.34 -16.97
C TRP A 27 -27.91 -5.62 -16.35
N ARG A 28 -27.97 -5.59 -15.02
CA ARG A 28 -28.97 -4.84 -14.25
C ARG A 28 -28.25 -3.82 -13.37
N PRO A 29 -28.66 -2.54 -13.38
CA PRO A 29 -28.16 -1.57 -12.40
C PRO A 29 -28.33 -2.12 -10.99
N HIS A 30 -27.29 -2.10 -10.20
CA HIS A 30 -27.28 -2.62 -8.82
C HIS A 30 -27.49 -4.14 -8.66
N ALA A 31 -27.40 -4.94 -9.75
CA ALA A 31 -27.39 -6.38 -9.66
C ALA A 31 -26.07 -6.86 -9.07
N GLY A 32 -26.14 -7.74 -8.09
CA GLY A 32 -25.00 -8.31 -7.41
C GLY A 32 -25.20 -8.33 -5.90
N ARG A 33 -24.36 -9.13 -5.22
CA ARG A 33 -24.37 -9.16 -3.76
C ARG A 33 -23.97 -7.77 -3.22
N LYS A 34 -24.84 -7.15 -2.43
CA LYS A 34 -24.52 -5.88 -1.77
C LYS A 34 -23.20 -6.01 -0.97
N PRO A 35 -22.28 -5.03 -1.03
CA PRO A 35 -21.08 -5.07 -0.24
C PRO A 35 -21.43 -5.25 1.24
N LYS A 36 -20.69 -6.12 1.93
CA LYS A 36 -20.84 -6.26 3.39
C LYS A 36 -20.46 -4.94 4.03
N ALA A 37 -21.23 -4.47 5.01
CA ALA A 37 -20.93 -3.24 5.75
C ALA A 37 -19.47 -3.26 6.24
N GLY A 38 -18.72 -2.19 5.99
CA GLY A 38 -17.30 -2.08 6.33
C GLY A 38 -16.32 -2.78 5.35
N SER A 39 -16.80 -3.37 4.24
CA SER A 39 -15.90 -3.91 3.21
C SER A 39 -15.39 -2.81 2.27
N ILE A 40 -14.11 -2.89 1.90
CA ILE A 40 -13.51 -1.98 0.92
C ILE A 40 -14.00 -2.34 -0.48
N SER A 41 -14.41 -1.32 -1.25
CA SER A 41 -14.87 -1.48 -2.64
C SER A 41 -13.88 -2.25 -3.49
N HIS A 42 -14.38 -3.16 -4.34
CA HIS A 42 -13.60 -3.86 -5.36
C HIS A 42 -13.37 -3.03 -6.64
N ALA A 43 -13.89 -1.80 -6.70
CA ALA A 43 -13.64 -0.91 -7.83
C ALA A 43 -12.13 -0.74 -8.09
N THR A 44 -11.78 -0.56 -9.34
CA THR A 44 -10.40 -0.29 -9.73
C THR A 44 -9.98 1.07 -9.16
N ARG A 45 -8.84 1.10 -8.44
CA ARG A 45 -8.29 2.36 -7.93
C ARG A 45 -7.85 3.25 -9.10
N PRO A 46 -8.01 4.59 -8.99
CA PRO A 46 -7.42 5.50 -9.97
C PRO A 46 -5.90 5.32 -10.01
N ALA A 47 -5.31 5.60 -11.15
CA ALA A 47 -3.87 5.74 -11.27
C ALA A 47 -3.47 7.10 -10.69
N GLU A 48 -2.53 7.11 -9.76
CA GLU A 48 -1.98 8.34 -9.18
C GLU A 48 -0.56 8.56 -9.73
N PRO A 49 -0.19 9.80 -10.04
CA PRO A 49 1.17 10.13 -10.44
C PRO A 49 2.21 9.72 -9.39
N ALA A 50 3.38 9.25 -9.83
CA ALA A 50 4.47 8.79 -8.96
C ALA A 50 4.96 9.85 -7.95
N ARG A 51 4.84 11.15 -8.32
CA ARG A 51 5.21 12.27 -7.44
C ARG A 51 4.35 12.39 -6.17
N PHE A 52 3.22 11.67 -6.08
CA PHE A 52 2.35 11.69 -4.92
C PHE A 52 2.61 10.47 -4.03
N PRO A 53 3.22 10.64 -2.86
CA PRO A 53 3.30 9.58 -1.87
C PRO A 53 1.88 9.14 -1.46
N GLN A 54 1.76 7.92 -0.96
CA GLN A 54 0.46 7.39 -0.57
C GLN A 54 0.46 6.92 0.88
N HIS A 55 -0.61 7.26 1.59
CA HIS A 55 -0.92 6.69 2.89
C HIS A 55 -1.70 5.40 2.69
N VAL A 56 -1.11 4.28 3.09
CA VAL A 56 -1.68 2.95 2.98
C VAL A 56 -2.06 2.43 4.36
N THR A 57 -3.25 1.83 4.47
CA THR A 57 -3.71 1.17 5.69
C THR A 57 -4.03 -0.29 5.41
N LEU A 58 -3.44 -1.18 6.20
CA LEU A 58 -3.67 -2.62 6.19
C LEU A 58 -4.39 -3.02 7.47
N ARG A 59 -5.53 -3.69 7.33
CA ARG A 59 -6.28 -4.21 8.48
C ARG A 59 -5.88 -5.65 8.79
N ILE A 60 -5.56 -5.89 10.04
CA ILE A 60 -5.20 -7.22 10.55
C ILE A 60 -6.49 -8.00 10.84
N ALA A 61 -6.47 -9.32 10.63
CA ALA A 61 -7.60 -10.21 10.89
C ALA A 61 -8.05 -10.11 12.34
N GLU A 62 -9.34 -10.13 12.54
CA GLU A 62 -9.94 -10.24 13.87
C GLU A 62 -9.46 -11.52 14.56
N GLY A 63 -9.16 -11.45 15.85
CA GLY A 63 -8.60 -12.56 16.61
C GLY A 63 -7.11 -12.86 16.35
N ALA A 64 -6.46 -12.16 15.39
CA ALA A 64 -5.01 -12.25 15.26
C ALA A 64 -4.31 -11.48 16.40
N PRO A 65 -3.16 -11.95 16.88
CA PRO A 65 -2.42 -11.25 17.91
C PRO A 65 -1.94 -9.88 17.40
N SER A 66 -1.88 -8.91 18.31
CA SER A 66 -1.33 -7.59 18.00
C SER A 66 0.10 -7.70 17.49
N LEU A 67 0.36 -7.17 16.28
CA LEU A 67 1.71 -7.11 15.69
C LEU A 67 2.64 -6.13 16.44
N ALA A 68 2.09 -5.30 17.32
CA ALA A 68 2.86 -4.37 18.17
C ALA A 68 3.58 -5.05 19.35
N ARG A 69 3.47 -6.37 19.50
CA ARG A 69 4.28 -7.13 20.45
C ARG A 69 5.74 -7.17 20.01
N GLU A 70 6.68 -7.09 20.96
CA GLU A 70 8.10 -6.94 20.68
C GLU A 70 8.66 -7.95 19.67
N GLY A 71 8.42 -9.25 19.90
CA GLY A 71 8.90 -10.31 18.98
C GLY A 71 8.32 -10.19 17.58
N LEU A 72 7.04 -9.81 17.44
CA LEU A 72 6.39 -9.62 16.14
C LEU A 72 6.84 -8.34 15.45
N MET A 73 7.17 -7.29 16.21
CA MET A 73 7.75 -6.06 15.65
C MET A 73 9.09 -6.29 14.96
N LYS A 74 9.94 -7.17 15.50
CA LYS A 74 11.20 -7.57 14.82
C LYS A 74 10.90 -8.19 13.44
N ILE A 75 9.87 -9.03 13.37
CA ILE A 75 9.41 -9.65 12.11
C ILE A 75 8.88 -8.60 11.12
N VAL A 76 8.04 -7.68 11.57
CA VAL A 76 7.48 -6.62 10.73
C VAL A 76 8.58 -5.73 10.17
N ARG A 77 9.51 -5.26 11.02
CA ARG A 77 10.66 -4.44 10.58
C ARG A 77 11.52 -5.17 9.55
N ALA A 78 11.81 -6.46 9.78
CA ALA A 78 12.55 -7.27 8.81
C ALA A 78 11.79 -7.41 7.49
N ALA A 79 10.47 -7.62 7.50
CA ALA A 79 9.67 -7.72 6.30
C ALA A 79 9.64 -6.38 5.50
N ILE A 80 9.55 -5.25 6.19
CA ILE A 80 9.64 -3.91 5.57
C ILE A 80 11.02 -3.71 4.95
N ARG A 81 12.11 -3.99 5.68
CA ARG A 81 13.48 -3.88 5.17
C ARG A 81 13.69 -4.73 3.91
N ASP A 82 13.19 -5.95 3.91
CA ASP A 82 13.34 -6.85 2.76
C ASP A 82 12.47 -6.42 1.57
N SER A 83 11.41 -5.65 1.79
CA SER A 83 10.62 -5.06 0.70
C SER A 83 11.37 -3.95 -0.05
N GLN A 84 12.38 -3.32 0.57
CA GLN A 84 13.20 -2.27 -0.03
C GLN A 84 14.30 -2.81 -0.96
N ARG A 85 14.65 -4.11 -0.84
CA ARG A 85 15.78 -4.71 -1.59
C ARG A 85 15.45 -5.10 -3.04
N GLY A 86 14.32 -4.66 -3.58
CA GLY A 86 13.78 -5.17 -4.83
C GLY A 86 13.25 -6.59 -4.64
N ALA A 87 12.13 -6.96 -5.28
CA ALA A 87 11.80 -8.36 -5.40
C ALA A 87 12.96 -9.04 -6.12
N PRO A 88 13.52 -10.19 -5.64
CA PRO A 88 14.31 -11.02 -6.53
C PRO A 88 13.46 -11.17 -7.78
N GLN A 89 14.05 -10.96 -8.97
CA GLN A 89 13.35 -11.14 -10.24
C GLN A 89 12.75 -12.55 -10.18
N ALA A 90 11.51 -12.62 -9.71
CA ALA A 90 10.74 -13.84 -9.81
C ALA A 90 10.66 -14.06 -11.31
N THR A 91 11.38 -15.09 -11.75
CA THR A 91 11.37 -15.65 -13.09
C THR A 91 10.10 -15.25 -13.80
N GLN A 92 10.23 -14.39 -14.82
CA GLN A 92 9.15 -14.03 -15.74
C GLN A 92 8.68 -15.31 -16.45
N GLY A 93 7.93 -16.12 -15.72
CA GLY A 93 7.26 -17.31 -16.17
C GLY A 93 5.82 -17.00 -16.54
N ARG A 94 5.58 -16.83 -17.83
CA ARG A 94 4.31 -17.09 -18.53
C ARG A 94 3.16 -16.08 -18.52
N ARG A 95 3.22 -14.88 -17.92
CA ARG A 95 2.14 -13.89 -18.09
C ARG A 95 2.53 -12.59 -18.79
N ALA A 96 3.83 -12.34 -19.00
CA ALA A 96 4.31 -11.08 -19.60
C ALA A 96 4.18 -11.05 -21.15
N HIS A 97 4.04 -12.18 -21.82
CA HIS A 97 3.99 -12.22 -23.29
C HIS A 97 2.71 -11.65 -23.93
N ARG A 98 1.67 -11.34 -23.15
CA ARG A 98 0.41 -10.80 -23.71
C ARG A 98 0.25 -9.28 -23.51
N ALA A 99 1.01 -8.68 -22.62
CA ALA A 99 0.96 -7.24 -22.35
C ALA A 99 2.02 -6.43 -23.12
N ALA A 100 3.16 -7.04 -23.44
CA ALA A 100 4.28 -6.35 -24.08
C ALA A 100 4.04 -5.99 -25.56
N ALA A 101 3.12 -6.66 -26.25
CA ALA A 101 2.80 -6.39 -27.66
C ALA A 101 1.93 -5.14 -27.87
N ALA A 102 1.22 -4.66 -26.84
CA ALA A 102 0.33 -3.50 -26.94
C ALA A 102 1.04 -2.17 -26.64
N ASP A 103 2.15 -2.20 -25.90
CA ASP A 103 2.79 -0.99 -25.36
C ASP A 103 3.81 -0.35 -26.32
N HIS A 104 4.35 -1.12 -27.27
CA HIS A 104 5.35 -0.60 -28.23
C HIS A 104 4.78 0.39 -29.25
N ASN A 105 3.47 0.36 -29.53
CA ASN A 105 2.83 1.26 -30.48
C ASN A 105 2.46 2.61 -29.87
N VAL A 106 2.15 2.66 -28.57
CA VAL A 106 1.79 3.90 -27.86
C VAL A 106 3.03 4.78 -27.62
N THR A 107 4.15 4.18 -27.29
CA THR A 107 5.42 4.90 -27.02
C THR A 107 5.97 5.57 -28.28
N ARG A 108 5.80 4.97 -29.47
CA ARG A 108 6.22 5.55 -30.76
C ARG A 108 5.40 6.77 -31.17
N GLU A 109 4.11 6.80 -30.84
CA GLU A 109 3.21 7.90 -31.19
C GLU A 109 3.42 9.14 -30.30
N LEU A 110 3.75 8.94 -29.01
CA LEU A 110 4.00 10.03 -28.05
C LEU A 110 5.32 10.75 -28.33
N THR A 111 6.34 10.06 -28.83
CA THR A 111 7.63 10.66 -29.20
C THR A 111 7.51 11.58 -30.43
N ARG A 112 6.52 11.37 -31.27
CA ARG A 112 6.26 12.24 -32.45
C ARG A 112 5.59 13.58 -32.13
N ARG A 113 4.96 13.71 -30.93
CA ARG A 113 4.19 14.90 -30.53
C ARG A 113 4.94 15.90 -29.65
N GLY A 114 6.24 15.70 -29.41
CA GLY A 114 7.09 16.69 -28.72
C GLY A 114 6.65 17.06 -27.31
N VAL A 115 5.93 16.16 -26.61
CA VAL A 115 5.59 16.34 -25.20
C VAL A 115 6.80 15.93 -24.38
N SER A 116 7.52 16.93 -23.88
CA SER A 116 8.62 16.76 -22.95
C SER A 116 8.07 16.17 -21.64
N ALA A 117 8.17 14.85 -21.49
CA ALA A 117 7.85 14.19 -20.23
C ALA A 117 9.00 14.48 -19.27
N ASP A 118 8.64 14.92 -18.08
CA ASP A 118 9.54 15.07 -16.93
C ASP A 118 10.08 13.70 -16.54
N HIS A 119 11.23 13.31 -17.11
CA HIS A 119 11.79 11.95 -17.04
C HIS A 119 12.81 11.75 -15.93
N GLY A 120 13.10 12.78 -15.12
CA GLY A 120 14.18 12.73 -14.12
C GLY A 120 13.86 11.91 -12.87
N GLU A 121 12.67 12.04 -12.31
CA GLU A 121 12.32 11.43 -11.00
C GLU A 121 11.80 9.98 -11.08
N THR A 122 11.27 9.56 -12.23
CA THR A 122 10.67 8.23 -12.39
C THR A 122 11.69 7.11 -12.62
N SER A 123 12.90 7.43 -13.08
CA SER A 123 13.89 6.43 -13.49
C SER A 123 14.52 5.69 -12.30
N GLU A 124 14.82 6.36 -11.20
CA GLU A 124 15.49 5.75 -10.03
C GLU A 124 14.53 4.91 -9.20
N LEU A 125 13.28 5.35 -9.05
CA LEU A 125 12.23 4.57 -8.40
C LEU A 125 11.92 3.28 -9.18
N ALA A 126 11.89 3.35 -10.50
CA ALA A 126 11.64 2.19 -11.36
C ALA A 126 12.77 1.16 -11.31
N SER A 127 14.03 1.59 -11.26
CA SER A 127 15.21 0.71 -11.20
C SER A 127 15.30 -0.11 -9.91
N ARG A 128 14.70 0.37 -8.82
CA ARG A 128 14.67 -0.30 -7.50
C ARG A 128 13.40 -1.10 -7.23
N GLY A 129 12.64 -1.48 -8.26
CA GLY A 129 11.40 -2.26 -8.09
C GLY A 129 10.14 -1.41 -7.93
N GLY A 130 10.23 -0.10 -8.07
CA GLY A 130 9.10 0.83 -8.20
C GLY A 130 8.25 1.04 -6.95
N PHE A 131 8.62 0.47 -5.79
CA PHE A 131 7.86 0.58 -4.53
C PHE A 131 8.81 0.68 -3.34
N ARG A 132 8.52 1.59 -2.41
CA ARG A 132 9.24 1.74 -1.15
C ARG A 132 8.32 2.14 0.00
N VAL A 133 8.63 1.66 1.19
CA VAL A 133 8.03 2.10 2.45
C VAL A 133 8.95 3.15 3.07
N VAL A 134 8.44 4.36 3.28
CA VAL A 134 9.21 5.48 3.85
C VAL A 134 8.91 5.63 5.34
N GLU A 135 7.64 5.55 5.73
CA GLU A 135 7.25 5.58 7.14
C GLU A 135 6.22 4.50 7.44
N PHE A 136 6.18 4.04 8.69
CA PHE A 136 5.18 3.10 9.15
C PHE A 136 4.81 3.26 10.62
N ASN A 137 3.63 2.73 10.98
CA ASN A 137 3.20 2.52 12.36
C ASN A 137 2.40 1.21 12.47
N VAL A 138 2.65 0.45 13.52
CA VAL A 138 1.95 -0.79 13.83
C VAL A 138 1.09 -0.58 15.07
N LEU A 139 -0.22 -0.58 14.87
CA LEU A 139 -1.21 -0.59 15.94
C LEU A 139 -1.68 -2.02 16.24
N GLY A 140 -2.60 -2.16 17.20
CA GLY A 140 -3.12 -3.46 17.58
C GLY A 140 -3.75 -4.25 16.43
N ASN A 141 -4.50 -3.57 15.57
CA ASN A 141 -5.30 -4.17 14.49
C ASN A 141 -5.10 -3.51 13.12
N HIS A 142 -4.16 -2.56 12.99
CA HIS A 142 -3.84 -1.89 11.74
C HIS A 142 -2.34 -1.68 11.58
N LEU A 143 -1.90 -1.66 10.34
CA LEU A 143 -0.58 -1.22 9.92
C LEU A 143 -0.76 -0.02 8.99
N HIS A 144 -0.22 1.12 9.38
CA HIS A 144 -0.18 2.33 8.56
C HIS A 144 1.17 2.49 7.92
N LEU A 145 1.19 2.84 6.63
CA LEU A 145 2.40 3.04 5.85
C LEU A 145 2.30 4.38 5.11
N ILE A 146 3.42 5.08 4.97
CA ILE A 146 3.61 6.09 3.94
C ILE A 146 4.57 5.47 2.92
N VAL A 147 4.12 5.40 1.67
CA VAL A 147 4.84 4.72 0.61
C VAL A 147 4.98 5.60 -0.61
N GLU A 148 6.03 5.34 -1.39
CA GLU A 148 6.21 5.87 -2.73
C GLU A 148 6.13 4.72 -3.72
N ALA A 149 5.49 4.95 -4.86
CA ALA A 149 5.32 3.95 -5.91
C ALA A 149 5.36 4.59 -7.30
N ALA A 150 6.12 3.99 -8.21
CA ALA A 150 6.28 4.47 -9.57
C ALA A 150 4.99 4.37 -10.40
N SER A 151 4.10 3.46 -10.04
CA SER A 151 2.83 3.24 -10.71
C SER A 151 1.81 2.58 -9.78
N LYS A 152 0.57 2.53 -10.23
CA LYS A 152 -0.49 1.78 -9.57
C LYS A 152 -0.15 0.29 -9.42
N ASP A 153 0.47 -0.31 -10.41
CA ASP A 153 0.82 -1.73 -10.39
C ASP A 153 2.02 -1.98 -9.48
N ALA A 154 3.00 -1.06 -9.44
CA ALA A 154 4.08 -1.08 -8.46
C ALA A 154 3.56 -0.98 -7.03
N LEU A 155 2.59 -0.08 -6.77
CA LEU A 155 1.92 -0.01 -5.47
C LEU A 155 1.22 -1.32 -5.11
N ALA A 156 0.43 -1.87 -6.03
CA ALA A 156 -0.33 -3.09 -5.78
C ALA A 156 0.59 -4.28 -5.51
N SER A 157 1.62 -4.46 -6.34
CA SER A 157 2.60 -5.54 -6.19
C SER A 157 3.46 -5.38 -4.94
N GLY A 158 3.89 -4.16 -4.63
CA GLY A 158 4.70 -3.84 -3.47
C GLY A 158 3.95 -4.10 -2.16
N VAL A 159 2.72 -3.62 -2.05
CA VAL A 159 1.86 -3.85 -0.87
C VAL A 159 1.55 -5.34 -0.72
N ALA A 160 1.14 -6.03 -1.80
CA ALA A 160 0.85 -7.46 -1.75
C ALA A 160 2.09 -8.28 -1.35
N GLY A 161 3.27 -7.92 -1.87
CA GLY A 161 4.54 -8.56 -1.49
C GLY A 161 4.87 -8.36 -0.01
N LEU A 162 4.62 -7.17 0.54
CA LEU A 162 4.80 -6.89 1.96
C LEU A 162 3.81 -7.68 2.82
N GLU A 163 2.51 -7.68 2.47
CA GLU A 163 1.48 -8.46 3.15
C GLU A 163 1.84 -9.94 3.24
N ILE A 164 2.29 -10.52 2.13
CA ILE A 164 2.70 -11.93 2.06
C ILE A 164 3.91 -12.20 2.97
N ARG A 165 4.94 -11.34 2.95
CA ARG A 165 6.15 -11.51 3.78
C ARG A 165 5.81 -11.43 5.26
N VAL A 166 5.03 -10.43 5.67
CA VAL A 166 4.59 -10.28 7.05
C VAL A 166 3.73 -11.49 7.48
N ALA A 167 2.72 -11.85 6.68
CA ALA A 167 1.81 -12.95 7.00
C ALA A 167 2.54 -14.29 7.14
N ARG A 168 3.44 -14.62 6.22
CA ARG A 168 4.22 -15.86 6.27
C ARG A 168 5.08 -15.95 7.53
N ARG A 169 5.82 -14.88 7.85
CA ARG A 169 6.72 -14.84 9.00
C ARG A 169 5.98 -14.85 10.33
N VAL A 170 4.89 -14.07 10.43
CA VAL A 170 4.06 -14.03 11.63
C VAL A 170 3.36 -15.36 11.85
N ASN A 171 2.77 -15.95 10.81
CA ASN A 171 2.12 -17.24 10.90
C ASN A 171 3.11 -18.35 11.31
N ALA A 172 4.34 -18.35 10.74
CA ALA A 172 5.37 -19.29 11.12
C ALA A 172 5.80 -19.13 12.59
N ALA A 173 6.02 -17.89 13.05
CA ALA A 173 6.45 -17.60 14.42
C ALA A 173 5.38 -17.97 15.49
N LEU A 174 4.11 -18.00 15.09
CA LEU A 174 2.98 -18.29 15.99
C LEU A 174 2.38 -19.68 15.79
N GLY A 175 2.93 -20.53 14.91
CA GLY A 175 2.31 -21.80 14.55
C GLY A 175 0.90 -21.66 13.94
N ARG A 176 0.58 -20.51 13.41
CA ARG A 176 -0.74 -20.10 12.96
C ARG A 176 -0.93 -20.36 11.46
N ARG A 177 -2.18 -20.64 11.06
CA ARG A 177 -2.58 -20.76 9.65
C ARG A 177 -3.64 -19.71 9.30
N GLY A 178 -3.82 -19.43 8.01
CA GLY A 178 -4.85 -18.54 7.49
C GLY A 178 -4.36 -17.12 7.19
N LYS A 179 -5.28 -16.30 6.70
CA LYS A 179 -5.01 -14.92 6.26
C LYS A 179 -4.73 -14.02 7.47
N LEU A 180 -3.63 -13.26 7.40
CA LEU A 180 -3.34 -12.21 8.38
C LEU A 180 -3.99 -10.88 7.97
N PHE A 181 -4.04 -10.59 6.67
CA PHE A 181 -4.70 -9.44 6.07
C PHE A 181 -5.90 -9.92 5.24
N PRO A 182 -7.11 -9.94 5.81
CA PRO A 182 -8.29 -10.52 5.14
C PRO A 182 -8.92 -9.59 4.11
N GLN A 183 -8.63 -8.29 4.20
CA GLN A 183 -9.22 -7.25 3.35
C GLN A 183 -8.15 -6.62 2.46
N ARG A 184 -8.59 -6.02 1.35
CA ARG A 184 -7.72 -5.18 0.52
C ARG A 184 -7.24 -3.97 1.33
N TYR A 185 -6.00 -3.55 1.10
CA TYR A 185 -5.48 -2.32 1.68
C TYR A 185 -6.30 -1.10 1.23
N HIS A 186 -6.39 -0.10 2.08
CA HIS A 186 -6.83 1.24 1.70
C HIS A 186 -5.60 2.07 1.32
N ALA A 187 -5.71 2.89 0.26
CA ALA A 187 -4.66 3.81 -0.15
C ALA A 187 -5.26 5.17 -0.50
N ARG A 188 -4.60 6.23 -0.05
CA ARG A 188 -4.94 7.61 -0.35
C ARG A 188 -3.68 8.36 -0.79
N ALA A 189 -3.71 9.00 -1.95
CA ALA A 189 -2.64 9.85 -2.42
C ALA A 189 -2.55 11.14 -1.58
N LEU A 190 -1.32 11.56 -1.29
CA LEU A 190 -0.98 12.78 -0.57
C LEU A 190 -0.49 13.81 -1.60
N ARG A 191 -1.34 14.76 -1.96
CA ARG A 191 -1.12 15.63 -3.11
C ARG A 191 -0.50 16.97 -2.77
N THR A 192 -0.51 17.33 -1.50
CA THR A 192 -0.02 18.64 -1.04
C THR A 192 0.97 18.50 0.11
N PRO A 193 1.89 19.47 0.30
CA PRO A 193 2.80 19.50 1.45
C PRO A 193 2.07 19.38 2.80
N ARG A 194 0.91 20.01 2.93
CA ARG A 194 0.08 19.97 4.14
C ARG A 194 -0.49 18.58 4.39
N GLU A 195 -0.97 17.90 3.34
CA GLU A 195 -1.44 16.52 3.47
C GLU A 195 -0.34 15.57 3.88
N VAL A 196 0.87 15.71 3.31
CA VAL A 196 2.02 14.89 3.68
C VAL A 196 2.40 15.13 5.14
N ARG A 197 2.50 16.39 5.60
CA ARG A 197 2.80 16.69 7.00
C ARG A 197 1.76 16.10 7.96
N ASN A 198 0.48 16.22 7.61
CA ASN A 198 -0.60 15.66 8.42
C ASN A 198 -0.53 14.12 8.46
N ALA A 199 -0.22 13.47 7.34
CA ALA A 199 -0.05 12.02 7.28
C ALA A 199 1.16 11.54 8.08
N LEU A 200 2.31 12.24 7.98
CA LEU A 200 3.49 11.98 8.80
C LEU A 200 3.17 12.09 10.29
N ARG A 201 2.52 13.20 10.71
CA ARG A 201 2.08 13.40 12.09
C ARG A 201 1.15 12.27 12.54
N TYR A 202 0.17 11.93 11.71
CA TYR A 202 -0.77 10.86 12.00
C TYR A 202 -0.05 9.51 12.16
N VAL A 203 0.79 9.12 11.21
CA VAL A 203 1.49 7.83 11.24
C VAL A 203 2.46 7.74 12.41
N LEU A 204 3.30 8.75 12.62
CA LEU A 204 4.37 8.68 13.62
C LEU A 204 3.88 8.88 15.07
N LEU A 205 2.75 9.56 15.28
CA LEU A 205 2.20 9.87 16.62
C LEU A 205 0.88 9.15 16.91
N ASN A 206 0.43 8.24 16.04
CA ASN A 206 -0.90 7.62 16.09
C ASN A 206 -1.21 6.94 17.42
N ARG A 207 -0.26 6.28 18.05
CA ARG A 207 -0.49 5.62 19.34
C ARG A 207 -0.90 6.61 20.45
N LYS A 208 -0.42 7.85 20.40
CA LYS A 208 -0.87 8.92 21.31
C LYS A 208 -2.33 9.30 21.11
N HIS A 209 -2.87 9.10 19.91
CA HIS A 209 -4.27 9.37 19.63
C HIS A 209 -5.21 8.33 20.25
N HIS A 210 -4.81 7.06 20.22
CA HIS A 210 -5.62 5.94 20.68
C HIS A 210 -5.43 5.58 22.16
N THR A 211 -4.47 6.16 22.84
CA THR A 211 -4.21 5.93 24.25
C THR A 211 -4.31 7.24 24.98
N ALA A 212 -4.98 7.29 26.14
CA ALA A 212 -5.12 8.50 26.94
C ALA A 212 -3.76 9.21 27.05
N ALA A 213 -3.69 10.46 26.60
CA ALA A 213 -2.45 11.26 26.46
C ALA A 213 -1.64 11.35 27.77
N GLN A 214 -2.24 11.06 28.91
CA GLN A 214 -1.63 11.06 30.23
C GLN A 214 -0.62 9.93 30.48
N ARG A 215 -0.61 8.87 29.64
CA ARG A 215 0.30 7.72 29.81
C ARG A 215 1.66 7.91 29.12
N PHE A 216 1.80 8.90 28.25
CA PHE A 216 3.03 9.11 27.49
C PHE A 216 3.67 10.45 27.86
N GLY A 217 4.91 10.42 28.26
CA GLY A 217 5.70 11.62 28.49
C GLY A 217 5.81 12.49 27.22
N ARG A 218 6.12 13.78 27.41
CA ARG A 218 6.25 14.76 26.31
C ARG A 218 7.19 14.33 25.18
N PHE A 219 8.26 13.60 25.52
CA PHE A 219 9.30 13.15 24.59
C PHE A 219 9.16 11.67 24.21
N TRP A 220 7.99 11.09 24.48
CA TRP A 220 7.76 9.70 24.14
C TRP A 220 7.68 9.47 22.63
N ILE A 221 8.35 8.42 22.17
CA ILE A 221 8.39 7.97 20.77
C ILE A 221 7.86 6.55 20.70
N ASP A 222 7.05 6.26 19.66
CA ASP A 222 6.49 4.93 19.44
C ASP A 222 7.54 3.97 18.86
N ALA A 223 7.98 3.01 19.68
CA ALA A 223 8.86 1.93 19.24
C ALA A 223 8.21 1.01 18.16
N CYS A 224 6.89 1.02 18.04
CA CYS A 224 6.19 0.23 17.02
C CYS A 224 6.00 0.99 15.70
N SER A 225 6.76 2.05 15.50
CA SER A 225 6.75 2.87 14.28
C SER A 225 8.16 3.13 13.76
N SER A 226 8.24 3.84 12.65
CA SER A 226 9.50 4.41 12.12
C SER A 226 9.95 5.70 12.84
N ALA A 227 9.19 6.21 13.80
CA ALA A 227 9.49 7.43 14.53
C ALA A 227 10.92 7.51 15.12
N PRO A 228 11.54 6.41 15.61
CA PRO A 228 12.94 6.45 16.07
C PRO A 228 13.96 6.85 14.99
N TRP A 229 13.70 6.52 13.73
CA TRP A 229 14.59 6.82 12.60
C TRP A 229 14.17 8.05 11.79
N PHE A 230 13.05 8.67 12.14
CA PHE A 230 12.55 9.82 11.40
C PHE A 230 13.42 11.06 11.67
N THR A 231 13.90 11.70 10.60
CA THR A 231 14.83 12.84 10.67
C THR A 231 14.14 14.21 10.67
N GLY A 232 12.81 14.22 10.62
CA GLY A 232 12.01 15.46 10.53
C GLY A 232 11.46 15.97 11.86
N TRP A 233 12.03 15.55 13.00
CA TRP A 233 11.67 16.08 14.31
C TRP A 233 12.28 17.47 14.54
N ALA A 234 11.50 18.36 15.12
CA ALA A 234 11.98 19.69 15.54
C ALA A 234 12.93 19.64 16.77
N GLN A 235 12.83 18.57 17.55
CA GLN A 235 13.68 18.33 18.71
C GLN A 235 14.47 17.03 18.50
N PRO A 236 15.71 16.96 19.03
CA PRO A 236 16.49 15.74 18.98
C PRO A 236 15.82 14.62 19.78
N ILE A 237 15.97 13.39 19.32
CA ILE A 237 15.56 12.20 20.06
C ILE A 237 16.54 12.00 21.21
N ARG A 238 16.04 12.03 22.45
CA ARG A 238 16.85 11.71 23.62
C ARG A 238 16.99 10.19 23.74
N GLY A 239 18.23 9.71 23.71
CA GLY A 239 18.59 8.29 23.74
C GLY A 239 18.78 7.69 25.14
N ASP A 240 18.24 8.33 26.19
CA ASP A 240 18.55 7.99 27.59
C ASP A 240 18.00 6.60 27.98
N GLU A 241 16.97 6.11 27.31
CA GLU A 241 16.38 4.81 27.60
C GLU A 241 17.11 3.68 26.85
N PRO A 242 17.46 2.55 27.53
CA PRO A 242 18.21 1.44 26.91
C PRO A 242 17.60 0.93 25.61
N TRP A 243 16.28 0.75 25.58
CA TRP A 243 15.57 0.26 24.37
C TRP A 243 15.68 1.20 23.17
N LYS A 244 15.78 2.51 23.40
CA LYS A 244 16.00 3.50 22.31
C LYS A 244 17.40 3.35 21.74
N ARG A 245 18.41 3.20 22.60
CA ARG A 245 19.81 2.98 22.16
C ARG A 245 19.92 1.72 21.33
N GLU A 246 19.37 0.60 21.80
CA GLU A 246 19.36 -0.65 21.06
C GLU A 246 18.65 -0.53 19.70
N LEU A 247 17.49 0.14 19.68
CA LEU A 247 16.71 0.32 18.46
C LEU A 247 17.43 1.24 17.45
N LEU A 248 18.01 2.34 17.91
CA LEU A 248 18.75 3.30 17.07
C LEU A 248 20.08 2.74 16.55
N ALA A 249 20.65 1.74 17.22
CA ALA A 249 21.84 1.03 16.73
C ALA A 249 21.52 0.13 15.50
N LEU A 250 20.23 -0.18 15.26
CA LEU A 250 19.81 -0.92 14.09
C LEU A 250 19.66 0.00 12.87
N PRO A 251 19.98 -0.48 11.67
CA PRO A 251 19.69 0.28 10.46
C PRO A 251 18.20 0.51 10.30
N PRO A 252 17.79 1.68 9.74
CA PRO A 252 16.38 1.95 9.47
C PRO A 252 15.74 0.82 8.66
N PRO A 253 14.54 0.38 9.02
CA PRO A 253 13.83 -0.62 8.24
C PRO A 253 13.18 -0.04 6.99
N THR A 254 13.11 1.29 6.88
CA THR A 254 12.47 2.07 5.84
C THR A 254 13.48 2.64 4.86
N ALA A 255 13.02 2.99 3.66
CA ALA A 255 13.82 3.69 2.67
C ALA A 255 13.77 5.22 2.90
N PRO A 256 14.79 5.98 2.48
CA PRO A 256 14.71 7.44 2.43
C PRO A 256 13.63 7.86 1.41
N PRO A 257 12.97 9.03 1.64
CA PRO A 257 12.01 9.59 0.69
C PRO A 257 12.71 10.11 -0.56
N GLU A 258 12.07 9.95 -1.73
CA GLU A 258 12.56 10.48 -3.01
C GLU A 258 11.65 11.56 -3.58
N THR A 259 10.32 11.47 -3.40
CA THR A 259 9.43 12.50 -3.92
C THR A 259 9.67 13.82 -3.18
N TRP A 260 9.66 14.93 -3.93
CA TRP A 260 9.83 16.26 -3.36
C TRP A 260 8.85 16.53 -2.19
N LEU A 261 7.61 16.09 -2.33
CA LEU A 261 6.59 16.27 -1.28
C LEU A 261 7.00 15.64 0.03
N LEU A 262 7.58 14.44 0.01
CA LEU A 262 7.93 13.67 1.20
C LEU A 262 9.37 13.95 1.69
N ALA A 263 10.28 14.31 0.80
CA ALA A 263 11.65 14.68 1.18
C ALA A 263 11.74 16.10 1.74
N THR A 264 11.06 17.05 1.12
CA THR A 264 11.27 18.49 1.34
C THR A 264 9.98 19.28 1.52
N GLY A 265 8.98 19.07 0.66
CA GLY A 265 7.82 19.93 0.54
C GLY A 265 7.03 20.13 1.84
N TRP A 266 6.79 19.08 2.59
CA TRP A 266 6.05 19.12 3.84
C TRP A 266 6.71 19.98 4.92
N LYS A 267 8.04 20.15 4.90
CA LYS A 267 8.80 20.94 5.86
C LYS A 267 8.44 22.43 5.82
N ARG A 268 7.82 22.90 4.74
CA ARG A 268 7.29 24.28 4.64
C ARG A 268 6.23 24.59 5.70
N HIS A 269 5.60 23.57 6.28
CA HIS A 269 4.63 23.70 7.37
C HIS A 269 5.26 23.47 8.76
N GLY A 270 6.58 23.51 8.87
CA GLY A 270 7.36 23.25 10.07
C GLY A 270 7.62 21.77 10.33
N LEU A 271 8.72 21.49 11.01
CA LEU A 271 9.09 20.14 11.45
C LEU A 271 8.08 19.61 12.47
N LEU A 272 8.02 18.29 12.62
CA LEU A 272 7.12 17.66 13.59
C LEU A 272 7.67 17.78 15.02
N ARG A 273 6.77 17.93 15.97
CA ARG A 273 7.09 17.96 17.39
C ARG A 273 6.50 16.73 18.08
N PHE A 274 7.20 16.25 19.11
CA PHE A 274 6.71 15.07 19.88
C PHE A 274 5.39 15.35 20.61
N ASP A 275 5.09 16.60 20.94
CA ASP A 275 3.90 17.00 21.68
C ASP A 275 2.69 17.31 20.77
N GLU A 276 2.84 17.24 19.45
CA GLU A 276 1.71 17.37 18.54
C GLU A 276 0.69 16.22 18.73
N ARG A 277 -0.58 16.55 18.56
CA ARG A 277 -1.65 15.57 18.54
C ARG A 277 -2.00 15.24 17.09
N PRO A 278 -2.11 13.93 16.73
CA PRO A 278 -2.68 13.58 15.44
C PRO A 278 -4.12 14.12 15.37
N GLY A 279 -4.42 14.81 14.28
CA GLY A 279 -5.76 15.32 14.02
C GLY A 279 -6.61 14.32 13.25
#